data_54fbaeb0ccfc3a8c1897d00e4898799b
#
_entry.id   54fbaeb0ccfc3a8c1897d00e4898799b
#
_cell.length_a   1.000
_cell.length_b   1.000
_cell.length_c   1.000
_cell.angle_alpha   90.00
_cell.angle_beta   90.00
_cell.angle_gamma   90.00
#
_symmetry.space_group_name_H-M   'P 1'
#
loop_
_entity.id
_entity.type
_entity.pdbx_description
1 polymer ?
#
loop_
_entity_poly.entity_id
_entity_poly.type
_entity_poly.pdbx_seq_one_letter_code
_entity_poly.pdbx_strand_id
1 'polypeptide(L)'
;MCKAKVLAIIVTYNPEIIRLTECINSLAPQVERVILVDNGSNNSHLIKNIIINNLEIILLSENKGIAFAQNHGVKKGLEAKEFDYLFFSDQDTCFPSDVIEKLKSTFTKNNKKGKNVACASPFFKDHRSNYMHPSVCLNIFTSTKVICSEVDDDLYPSHVIASGMLMSREAWRVVGPFCEKLFIDWVDTEWCWRALANNMIIVQTPSVIISHELGYGQKIFAGRSVTIHNSFRNY
;
A
#
# COMPACT_ATOMS: atom_id res chain seq x y z
N MET A 1 -1.84 23.81 14.93
CA MET A 1 -2.60 22.68 14.32
C MET A 1 -1.99 21.39 14.81
N CYS A 2 -2.76 20.46 15.38
CA CYS A 2 -2.26 19.12 15.70
C CYS A 2 -1.76 18.45 14.41
N LYS A 3 -0.58 17.80 14.48
CA LYS A 3 -0.04 17.03 13.36
C LYS A 3 -0.97 15.84 13.10
N ALA A 4 -1.45 15.68 11.87
CA ALA A 4 -2.32 14.57 11.50
C ALA A 4 -1.63 13.23 11.75
N LYS A 5 -2.33 12.32 12.44
CA LYS A 5 -1.82 11.04 12.92
C LYS A 5 -2.00 9.96 11.85
N VAL A 6 -0.96 9.16 11.65
CA VAL A 6 -0.94 8.08 10.68
C VAL A 6 -0.68 6.75 11.37
N LEU A 7 -1.54 5.76 11.07
CA LEU A 7 -1.35 4.36 11.42
C LEU A 7 -0.80 3.62 10.20
N ALA A 8 0.38 3.04 10.31
CA ALA A 8 0.94 2.20 9.27
C ALA A 8 0.64 0.72 9.53
N ILE A 9 0.24 0.00 8.49
CA ILE A 9 -0.01 -1.44 8.49
C ILE A 9 0.98 -2.09 7.53
N ILE A 10 1.84 -2.94 8.05
CA ILE A 10 2.76 -3.77 7.27
C ILE A 10 2.31 -5.21 7.40
N VAL A 11 2.10 -5.89 6.27
CA VAL A 11 1.81 -7.33 6.26
C VAL A 11 3.05 -8.08 5.81
N THR A 12 3.38 -9.15 6.54
CA THR A 12 4.54 -9.99 6.23
C THR A 12 4.17 -11.47 6.17
N TYR A 13 4.87 -12.21 5.30
CA TYR A 13 4.79 -13.66 5.17
C TYR A 13 6.12 -14.23 4.73
N ASN A 14 6.77 -15.02 5.59
CA ASN A 14 8.12 -15.57 5.38
C ASN A 14 9.15 -14.52 4.92
N PRO A 15 9.30 -13.38 5.64
CA PRO A 15 10.16 -12.29 5.22
C PRO A 15 11.64 -12.62 5.31
N GLU A 16 12.42 -11.96 4.48
CA GLU A 16 13.83 -11.71 4.76
C GLU A 16 13.93 -10.65 5.86
N ILE A 17 14.45 -11.01 7.03
CA ILE A 17 14.40 -10.16 8.25
C ILE A 17 15.11 -8.82 8.07
N ILE A 18 16.23 -8.81 7.32
CA ILE A 18 16.99 -7.58 7.07
C ILE A 18 16.11 -6.60 6.29
N ARG A 19 15.52 -7.02 5.17
CA ARG A 19 14.63 -6.19 4.34
C ARG A 19 13.38 -5.72 5.09
N LEU A 20 12.76 -6.62 5.88
CA LEU A 20 11.63 -6.24 6.71
C LEU A 20 12.02 -5.17 7.72
N THR A 21 13.19 -5.29 8.35
CA THR A 21 13.68 -4.31 9.32
C THR A 21 14.00 -2.96 8.64
N GLU A 22 14.57 -2.97 7.44
CA GLU A 22 14.80 -1.76 6.63
C GLU A 22 13.48 -1.08 6.25
N CYS A 23 12.48 -1.84 5.81
CA CYS A 23 11.13 -1.33 5.53
C CYS A 23 10.55 -0.63 6.76
N ILE A 24 10.53 -1.30 7.91
CA ILE A 24 9.98 -0.74 9.15
C ILE A 24 10.75 0.51 9.57
N ASN A 25 12.09 0.49 9.54
CA ASN A 25 12.93 1.64 9.91
C ASN A 25 12.74 2.84 8.99
N SER A 26 12.45 2.64 7.71
CA SER A 26 12.16 3.72 6.78
C SER A 26 10.84 4.41 7.06
N LEU A 27 9.86 3.70 7.63
CA LEU A 27 8.50 4.15 7.84
C LEU A 27 8.21 4.61 9.26
N ALA A 28 8.71 3.91 10.27
CA ALA A 28 8.41 4.16 11.68
C ALA A 28 8.65 5.61 12.13
N PRO A 29 9.72 6.32 11.72
CA PRO A 29 9.92 7.72 12.11
C PRO A 29 8.89 8.71 11.55
N GLN A 30 8.13 8.31 10.52
CA GLN A 30 7.20 9.18 9.79
C GLN A 30 5.75 9.05 10.28
N VAL A 31 5.45 8.03 11.09
CA VAL A 31 4.08 7.66 11.50
C VAL A 31 3.94 7.61 13.02
N GLU A 32 2.71 7.72 13.50
CA GLU A 32 2.42 7.64 14.93
C GLU A 32 2.57 6.22 15.49
N ARG A 33 2.22 5.19 14.69
CA ARG A 33 2.26 3.78 15.06
C ARG A 33 2.42 2.91 13.84
N VAL A 34 3.15 1.82 14.00
CA VAL A 34 3.26 0.73 13.01
C VAL A 34 2.64 -0.53 13.61
N ILE A 35 1.74 -1.17 12.89
CA ILE A 35 1.26 -2.52 13.17
C ILE A 35 1.87 -3.44 12.11
N LEU A 36 2.73 -4.35 12.54
CA LEU A 36 3.25 -5.44 11.71
C LEU A 36 2.39 -6.68 11.94
N VAL A 37 1.72 -7.14 10.90
CA VAL A 37 0.93 -8.37 10.94
C VAL A 37 1.70 -9.47 10.23
N ASP A 38 2.21 -10.41 10.98
CA ASP A 38 2.78 -11.64 10.44
C ASP A 38 1.67 -12.63 10.09
N ASN A 39 1.55 -12.92 8.82
CA ASN A 39 0.47 -13.74 8.25
C ASN A 39 0.80 -15.24 8.29
N GLY A 40 1.29 -15.73 9.45
CA GLY A 40 1.57 -17.16 9.67
C GLY A 40 2.91 -17.62 9.10
N SER A 41 3.98 -16.85 9.28
CA SER A 41 5.32 -17.20 8.80
C SER A 41 5.96 -18.36 9.57
N ASN A 42 6.73 -19.18 8.87
CA ASN A 42 7.55 -20.23 9.48
C ASN A 42 8.70 -19.66 10.32
N ASN A 43 9.16 -18.44 10.00
CA ASN A 43 10.22 -17.73 10.70
C ASN A 43 9.71 -16.65 11.67
N SER A 44 8.48 -16.76 12.14
CA SER A 44 7.84 -15.80 13.06
C SER A 44 8.65 -15.57 14.35
N HIS A 45 9.45 -16.56 14.80
CA HIS A 45 10.33 -16.43 15.94
C HIS A 45 11.43 -15.37 15.76
N LEU A 46 11.86 -15.10 14.52
CA LEU A 46 12.82 -14.02 14.21
C LEU A 46 12.11 -12.66 14.20
N ILE A 47 10.86 -12.61 13.70
CA ILE A 47 10.06 -11.38 13.65
C ILE A 47 9.81 -10.81 15.04
N LYS A 48 9.56 -11.67 16.03
CA LYS A 48 9.36 -11.29 17.45
C LYS A 48 10.51 -10.48 18.06
N ASN A 49 11.71 -10.63 17.51
CA ASN A 49 12.91 -9.97 18.04
C ASN A 49 13.12 -8.55 17.49
N ILE A 50 12.27 -8.08 16.59
CA ILE A 50 12.34 -6.71 16.07
C ILE A 50 11.80 -5.75 17.14
N ILE A 51 12.67 -4.85 17.63
CA ILE A 51 12.34 -3.87 18.67
C ILE A 51 12.42 -2.46 18.10
N ILE A 52 11.29 -1.81 17.95
CA ILE A 52 11.15 -0.41 17.51
C ILE A 52 10.06 0.24 18.37
N ASN A 53 10.29 1.45 18.87
CA ASN A 53 9.45 2.10 19.90
C ASN A 53 7.96 2.18 19.58
N ASN A 54 7.58 2.46 18.34
CA ASN A 54 6.19 2.61 17.90
C ASN A 54 5.67 1.44 17.07
N LEU A 55 6.35 0.28 17.13
CA LEU A 55 5.98 -0.96 16.47
C LEU A 55 5.20 -1.87 17.43
N GLU A 56 4.08 -2.38 16.94
CA GLU A 56 3.38 -3.52 17.53
C GLU A 56 3.34 -4.67 16.54
N ILE A 57 3.63 -5.88 17.01
CA ILE A 57 3.69 -7.10 16.20
C ILE A 57 2.50 -7.99 16.53
N ILE A 58 1.76 -8.41 15.53
CA ILE A 58 0.67 -9.37 15.60
C ILE A 58 1.10 -10.60 14.82
N LEU A 59 1.02 -11.77 15.44
CA LEU A 59 1.35 -13.05 14.79
C LEU A 59 0.07 -13.85 14.59
N LEU A 60 -0.27 -14.11 13.34
CA LEU A 60 -1.34 -15.04 13.00
C LEU A 60 -0.81 -16.47 13.04
N SER A 61 -1.67 -17.42 13.37
CA SER A 61 -1.31 -18.85 13.44
C SER A 61 -1.17 -19.49 12.05
N GLU A 62 -1.75 -18.87 11.03
CA GLU A 62 -1.78 -19.38 9.65
C GLU A 62 -1.94 -18.24 8.64
N ASN A 63 -1.64 -18.48 7.37
CA ASN A 63 -1.86 -17.53 6.29
C ASN A 63 -3.36 -17.41 5.98
N LYS A 64 -3.95 -16.26 6.31
CA LYS A 64 -5.37 -15.92 6.07
C LYS A 64 -5.60 -15.01 4.87
N GLY A 65 -4.56 -14.76 4.08
CA GLY A 65 -4.58 -13.82 2.97
C GLY A 65 -4.27 -12.38 3.38
N ILE A 66 -3.83 -11.57 2.39
CA ILE A 66 -3.38 -10.20 2.66
C ILE A 66 -4.52 -9.30 3.12
N ALA A 67 -5.71 -9.46 2.54
CA ALA A 67 -6.89 -8.67 2.90
C ALA A 67 -7.26 -8.83 4.37
N PHE A 68 -7.31 -10.07 4.87
CA PHE A 68 -7.56 -10.36 6.29
C PHE A 68 -6.48 -9.73 7.18
N ALA A 69 -5.21 -9.91 6.83
CA ALA A 69 -4.10 -9.41 7.64
C ALA A 69 -4.11 -7.87 7.71
N GLN A 70 -4.35 -7.18 6.59
CA GLN A 70 -4.50 -5.72 6.55
C GLN A 70 -5.69 -5.25 7.40
N ASN A 71 -6.87 -5.86 7.24
CA ASN A 71 -8.06 -5.54 8.02
C ASN A 71 -7.84 -5.76 9.51
N HIS A 72 -7.19 -6.86 9.87
CA HIS A 72 -6.87 -7.19 11.27
C HIS A 72 -5.93 -6.16 11.90
N GLY A 73 -4.89 -5.74 11.17
CA GLY A 73 -3.98 -4.69 11.59
C GLY A 73 -4.68 -3.35 11.78
N VAL A 74 -5.54 -2.95 10.85
CA VAL A 74 -6.34 -1.70 10.99
C VAL A 74 -7.24 -1.78 12.20
N LYS A 75 -8.01 -2.86 12.36
CA LYS A 75 -8.90 -3.07 13.51
C LYS A 75 -8.13 -2.90 14.81
N LYS A 76 -7.00 -3.60 14.94
CA LYS A 76 -6.17 -3.56 16.16
C LYS A 76 -5.61 -2.16 16.43
N GLY A 77 -5.13 -1.47 15.43
CA GLY A 77 -4.63 -0.10 15.57
C GLY A 77 -5.68 0.88 16.04
N LEU A 78 -6.89 0.79 15.51
CA LEU A 78 -8.01 1.68 15.82
C LEU A 78 -8.67 1.41 17.19
N GLU A 79 -8.52 0.21 17.76
CA GLU A 79 -8.98 -0.07 19.13
C GLU A 79 -8.25 0.80 20.18
N ALA A 80 -7.00 1.17 19.91
CA ALA A 80 -6.16 1.85 20.88
C ALA A 80 -6.18 3.38 20.76
N LYS A 81 -6.39 3.93 19.54
CA LYS A 81 -6.26 5.36 19.28
C LYS A 81 -6.94 5.77 17.97
N GLU A 82 -7.37 7.02 17.90
CA GLU A 82 -7.84 7.63 16.65
C GLU A 82 -6.67 8.06 15.76
N PHE A 83 -6.81 7.80 14.45
CA PHE A 83 -5.89 8.19 13.39
C PHE A 83 -6.66 8.89 12.27
N ASP A 84 -5.98 9.82 11.59
CA ASP A 84 -6.56 10.57 10.46
C ASP A 84 -6.34 9.80 9.15
N TYR A 85 -5.25 9.04 9.08
CA TYR A 85 -4.84 8.28 7.90
C TYR A 85 -4.39 6.88 8.26
N LEU A 86 -4.57 5.96 7.32
CA LEU A 86 -4.04 4.60 7.30
C LEU A 86 -3.02 4.51 6.16
N PHE A 87 -1.86 3.94 6.41
CA PHE A 87 -0.83 3.72 5.41
C PHE A 87 -0.56 2.21 5.30
N PHE A 88 -0.56 1.68 4.08
CA PHE A 88 -0.33 0.27 3.84
C PHE A 88 1.02 0.04 3.17
N SER A 89 1.69 -1.04 3.55
CA SER A 89 2.97 -1.43 2.99
C SER A 89 3.14 -2.94 2.93
N ASP A 90 3.83 -3.40 1.90
CA ASP A 90 4.42 -4.73 1.86
C ASP A 90 5.70 -4.79 2.72
N GLN A 91 6.21 -6.00 2.93
CA GLN A 91 7.32 -6.29 3.84
C GLN A 91 8.71 -5.83 3.39
N ASP A 92 8.87 -5.45 2.12
CA ASP A 92 10.16 -5.27 1.43
C ASP A 92 10.30 -3.90 0.74
N THR A 93 9.36 -3.01 0.97
CA THR A 93 9.35 -1.66 0.37
C THR A 93 10.03 -0.67 1.30
N CYS A 94 11.11 -0.02 0.84
CA CYS A 94 11.75 1.07 1.56
C CYS A 94 11.23 2.43 1.06
N PHE A 95 10.88 3.30 2.00
CA PHE A 95 10.24 4.58 1.71
C PHE A 95 11.22 5.76 1.90
N PRO A 96 11.12 6.81 1.05
CA PRO A 96 11.78 8.10 1.33
C PRO A 96 11.33 8.67 2.67
N SER A 97 12.21 9.42 3.34
CA SER A 97 11.96 9.99 4.68
C SER A 97 10.84 11.03 4.74
N ASP A 98 10.30 11.44 3.60
CA ASP A 98 9.24 12.44 3.45
C ASP A 98 7.99 11.90 2.73
N VAL A 99 7.87 10.57 2.55
CA VAL A 99 6.75 9.96 1.81
C VAL A 99 5.40 10.32 2.42
N ILE A 100 5.26 10.20 3.73
CA ILE A 100 4.00 10.48 4.43
C ILE A 100 3.62 11.97 4.29
N GLU A 101 4.58 12.88 4.41
CA GLU A 101 4.34 14.31 4.28
C GLU A 101 3.90 14.68 2.86
N LYS A 102 4.55 14.17 1.84
CA LYS A 102 4.21 14.38 0.44
C LYS A 102 2.82 13.83 0.10
N LEU A 103 2.49 12.62 0.55
CA LEU A 103 1.17 12.04 0.32
C LEU A 103 0.07 12.83 1.05
N LYS A 104 0.31 13.32 2.28
CA LYS A 104 -0.63 14.22 2.98
C LYS A 104 -0.80 15.56 2.26
N SER A 105 0.27 16.10 1.69
CA SER A 105 0.21 17.30 0.87
C SER A 105 -0.68 17.11 -0.36
N THR A 106 -0.64 15.92 -0.96
CA THR A 106 -1.51 15.54 -2.09
C THR A 106 -2.99 15.57 -1.68
N PHE A 107 -3.35 15.06 -0.49
CA PHE A 107 -4.71 15.20 0.05
C PHE A 107 -5.11 16.67 0.19
N THR A 108 -4.26 17.47 0.84
CA THR A 108 -4.53 18.90 1.08
C THR A 108 -4.74 19.66 -0.22
N LYS A 109 -3.89 19.43 -1.24
CA LYS A 109 -3.96 20.04 -2.56
C LYS A 109 -5.26 19.71 -3.27
N ASN A 110 -5.66 18.44 -3.28
CA ASN A 110 -6.85 17.98 -3.98
C ASN A 110 -8.14 18.35 -3.25
N ASN A 111 -8.16 18.29 -1.92
CA ASN A 111 -9.29 18.75 -1.12
C ASN A 111 -9.57 20.26 -1.30
N LYS A 112 -8.53 21.09 -1.42
CA LYS A 112 -8.69 22.52 -1.76
C LYS A 112 -9.31 22.74 -3.14
N LYS A 113 -9.15 21.78 -4.07
CA LYS A 113 -9.80 21.77 -5.39
C LYS A 113 -11.23 21.19 -5.33
N GLY A 114 -11.79 20.94 -4.15
CA GLY A 114 -13.13 20.37 -3.95
C GLY A 114 -13.25 18.88 -4.27
N LYS A 115 -12.11 18.16 -4.39
CA LYS A 115 -12.11 16.73 -4.69
C LYS A 115 -12.17 15.90 -3.41
N ASN A 116 -12.98 14.85 -3.41
CA ASN A 116 -13.11 13.91 -2.30
C ASN A 116 -12.10 12.77 -2.45
N VAL A 117 -10.92 12.91 -1.82
CA VAL A 117 -9.82 11.95 -1.96
C VAL A 117 -10.00 10.75 -1.05
N ALA A 118 -10.06 9.54 -1.62
CA ALA A 118 -10.06 8.29 -0.86
C ALA A 118 -8.65 7.91 -0.42
N CYS A 119 -7.72 7.86 -1.37
CA CYS A 119 -6.33 7.56 -1.10
C CYS A 119 -5.38 8.31 -2.04
N ALA A 120 -4.13 8.46 -1.56
CA ALA A 120 -3.01 8.96 -2.34
C ALA A 120 -1.89 7.91 -2.36
N SER A 121 -1.23 7.74 -3.49
CA SER A 121 -0.19 6.73 -3.74
C SER A 121 0.99 7.33 -4.49
N PRO A 122 2.22 6.81 -4.27
CA PRO A 122 3.38 7.14 -5.09
C PRO A 122 3.31 6.50 -6.48
N PHE A 123 4.19 6.90 -7.37
CA PHE A 123 4.54 6.11 -8.54
C PHE A 123 5.56 5.02 -8.17
N PHE A 124 5.61 3.96 -8.98
CA PHE A 124 6.46 2.79 -8.72
C PHE A 124 7.45 2.59 -9.84
N LYS A 125 8.68 2.24 -9.46
CA LYS A 125 9.69 1.73 -10.38
C LYS A 125 10.17 0.36 -9.94
N ASP A 126 10.46 -0.49 -10.88
CA ASP A 126 11.11 -1.77 -10.61
C ASP A 126 12.55 -1.52 -10.14
N HIS A 127 12.94 -2.13 -9.02
CA HIS A 127 14.26 -1.93 -8.41
C HIS A 127 15.41 -2.41 -9.32
N ARG A 128 15.19 -3.47 -10.12
CA ARG A 128 16.24 -4.11 -10.92
C ARG A 128 16.41 -3.48 -12.30
N SER A 129 15.28 -3.15 -12.94
CA SER A 129 15.27 -2.66 -14.33
C SER A 129 15.13 -1.14 -14.44
N ASN A 130 14.87 -0.43 -13.34
CA ASN A 130 14.43 0.99 -13.34
C ASN A 130 13.16 1.25 -14.19
N TYR A 131 12.45 0.20 -14.58
CA TYR A 131 11.22 0.32 -15.34
C TYR A 131 10.13 1.00 -14.51
N MET A 132 9.58 2.09 -15.04
CA MET A 132 8.44 2.78 -14.43
C MET A 132 7.16 2.03 -14.71
N HIS A 133 6.48 1.56 -13.66
CA HIS A 133 5.20 0.89 -13.82
C HIS A 133 4.13 1.90 -14.22
N PRO A 134 3.40 1.63 -15.32
CA PRO A 134 2.35 2.52 -15.76
C PRO A 134 1.14 2.43 -14.82
N SER A 135 0.53 3.57 -14.59
CA SER A 135 -0.79 3.66 -13.94
C SER A 135 -1.90 3.45 -14.96
N VAL A 136 -2.99 2.86 -14.54
CA VAL A 136 -4.14 2.58 -15.41
C VAL A 136 -5.27 3.55 -15.11
N CYS A 137 -5.67 4.33 -16.13
CA CYS A 137 -6.84 5.17 -16.09
C CYS A 137 -7.93 4.52 -16.95
N LEU A 138 -9.06 4.17 -16.34
CA LEU A 138 -10.21 3.60 -17.05
C LEU A 138 -11.23 4.69 -17.35
N ASN A 139 -11.69 4.72 -18.60
CA ASN A 139 -12.88 5.44 -19.05
C ASN A 139 -13.94 4.41 -19.45
N ILE A 140 -15.17 4.88 -19.70
CA ILE A 140 -16.31 4.00 -20.05
C ILE A 140 -15.98 3.08 -21.26
N PHE A 141 -15.14 3.54 -22.20
CA PHE A 141 -14.85 2.81 -23.43
C PHE A 141 -13.37 2.42 -23.61
N THR A 142 -12.46 2.95 -22.80
CA THR A 142 -11.01 2.78 -23.01
C THR A 142 -10.25 2.65 -21.71
N SER A 143 -9.10 2.00 -21.79
CA SER A 143 -8.08 2.05 -20.73
C SER A 143 -6.82 2.73 -21.27
N THR A 144 -6.29 3.68 -20.53
CA THR A 144 -5.03 4.37 -20.86
C THR A 144 -3.99 4.02 -19.83
N LYS A 145 -2.78 3.68 -20.29
CA LYS A 145 -1.61 3.51 -19.42
C LYS A 145 -0.78 4.79 -19.45
N VAL A 146 -0.47 5.33 -18.27
CA VAL A 146 0.28 6.58 -18.10
C VAL A 146 1.49 6.30 -17.22
N ILE A 147 2.67 6.75 -17.64
CA ILE A 147 3.91 6.64 -16.84
C ILE A 147 4.24 7.98 -16.16
N CYS A 148 5.00 7.92 -15.07
CA CYS A 148 5.29 9.10 -14.24
C CYS A 148 5.96 10.25 -15.04
N SER A 149 6.82 9.95 -16.00
CA SER A 149 7.51 10.96 -16.84
C SER A 149 6.57 11.74 -17.78
N GLU A 150 5.33 11.28 -17.93
CA GLU A 150 4.30 11.91 -18.77
C GLU A 150 3.35 12.79 -17.94
N VAL A 151 3.60 12.92 -16.62
CA VAL A 151 2.68 13.56 -15.67
C VAL A 151 3.38 14.71 -14.93
N ASP A 152 2.93 15.93 -15.18
CA ASP A 152 3.44 17.12 -14.49
C ASP A 152 2.72 17.42 -13.17
N ASP A 153 1.50 16.87 -12.98
CA ASP A 153 0.64 17.05 -11.80
C ASP A 153 0.09 15.69 -11.33
N ASP A 154 -0.79 15.70 -10.33
CA ASP A 154 -1.41 14.48 -9.82
C ASP A 154 -2.26 13.77 -10.88
N LEU A 155 -2.10 12.44 -10.96
CA LEU A 155 -2.88 11.55 -11.82
C LEU A 155 -4.08 10.97 -11.03
N TYR A 156 -5.17 10.68 -11.72
CA TYR A 156 -6.38 10.08 -11.15
C TYR A 156 -6.63 8.70 -11.76
N PRO A 157 -5.87 7.68 -11.32
CA PRO A 157 -5.99 6.34 -11.86
C PRO A 157 -7.26 5.64 -11.36
N SER A 158 -7.63 4.55 -12.01
CA SER A 158 -8.75 3.71 -11.60
C SER A 158 -8.44 2.84 -10.39
N HIS A 159 -7.18 2.57 -10.14
CA HIS A 159 -6.69 1.83 -8.98
C HIS A 159 -5.19 2.08 -8.76
N VAL A 160 -4.74 1.76 -7.56
CA VAL A 160 -3.34 1.74 -7.15
C VAL A 160 -3.09 0.49 -6.31
N ILE A 161 -1.84 0.08 -6.15
CA ILE A 161 -1.49 -1.02 -5.24
C ILE A 161 -1.51 -0.54 -3.79
N ALA A 162 -1.73 -1.46 -2.86
CA ALA A 162 -1.79 -1.16 -1.43
C ALA A 162 -0.43 -0.70 -0.88
N SER A 163 0.68 -1.26 -1.37
CA SER A 163 2.01 -0.84 -0.90
C SER A 163 2.29 0.62 -1.23
N GLY A 164 2.51 1.44 -0.20
CA GLY A 164 2.68 2.89 -0.33
C GLY A 164 1.37 3.70 -0.38
N MET A 165 0.22 3.08 -0.24
CA MET A 165 -1.07 3.76 -0.26
C MET A 165 -1.37 4.44 1.08
N LEU A 166 -1.53 5.75 1.07
CA LEU A 166 -2.08 6.54 2.17
C LEU A 166 -3.59 6.72 1.96
N MET A 167 -4.40 6.16 2.84
CA MET A 167 -5.86 6.19 2.79
C MET A 167 -6.40 7.11 3.88
N SER A 168 -7.42 7.92 3.58
CA SER A 168 -8.08 8.69 4.62
C SER A 168 -8.93 7.80 5.54
N ARG A 169 -8.99 8.17 6.82
CA ARG A 169 -9.85 7.47 7.78
C ARG A 169 -11.33 7.52 7.36
N GLU A 170 -11.74 8.61 6.74
CA GLU A 170 -13.09 8.76 6.21
C GLU A 170 -13.36 7.80 5.06
N ALA A 171 -12.42 7.63 4.12
CA ALA A 171 -12.56 6.64 3.06
C ALA A 171 -12.68 5.21 3.62
N TRP A 172 -11.87 4.85 4.62
CA TRP A 172 -12.01 3.57 5.30
C TRP A 172 -13.39 3.37 5.90
N ARG A 173 -13.96 4.42 6.53
CA ARG A 173 -15.29 4.36 7.14
C ARG A 173 -16.41 4.23 6.11
N VAL A 174 -16.32 4.94 4.98
CA VAL A 174 -17.35 4.98 3.93
C VAL A 174 -17.30 3.75 3.04
N VAL A 175 -16.11 3.39 2.57
CA VAL A 175 -15.90 2.28 1.62
C VAL A 175 -15.88 0.93 2.34
N GLY A 176 -15.42 0.93 3.60
CA GLY A 176 -15.26 -0.28 4.40
C GLY A 176 -13.92 -0.99 4.21
N PRO A 177 -13.73 -2.15 4.87
CA PRO A 177 -12.51 -2.93 4.84
C PRO A 177 -12.27 -3.58 3.48
N PHE A 178 -11.06 -4.10 3.28
CA PHE A 178 -10.72 -4.93 2.12
C PHE A 178 -11.57 -6.21 2.06
N CYS A 179 -11.84 -6.70 0.86
CA CYS A 179 -12.63 -7.92 0.64
C CYS A 179 -11.78 -9.16 0.94
N GLU A 180 -11.99 -9.79 2.09
CA GLU A 180 -11.21 -10.95 2.55
C GLU A 180 -11.38 -12.21 1.66
N LYS A 181 -12.45 -12.27 0.86
CA LYS A 181 -12.69 -13.37 -0.08
C LYS A 181 -11.69 -13.40 -1.23
N LEU A 182 -11.00 -12.28 -1.50
CA LEU A 182 -10.02 -12.18 -2.57
C LEU A 182 -8.65 -12.75 -2.19
N PHE A 183 -8.42 -13.00 -0.94
CA PHE A 183 -7.21 -13.59 -0.37
C PHE A 183 -5.92 -12.78 -0.66
N ILE A 184 -5.48 -12.64 -1.93
CA ILE A 184 -4.25 -11.96 -2.32
C ILE A 184 -4.39 -11.05 -3.55
N ASP A 185 -5.01 -11.52 -4.63
CA ASP A 185 -5.09 -10.76 -5.87
C ASP A 185 -6.34 -9.87 -5.91
N TRP A 186 -6.24 -8.71 -6.57
CA TRP A 186 -7.33 -7.74 -6.75
C TRP A 186 -7.85 -7.04 -5.49
N VAL A 187 -7.24 -7.27 -4.34
CA VAL A 187 -7.69 -6.73 -3.04
C VAL A 187 -7.72 -5.20 -3.03
N ASP A 188 -6.65 -4.59 -3.47
CA ASP A 188 -6.48 -3.14 -3.60
C ASP A 188 -7.29 -2.55 -4.76
N THR A 189 -7.32 -3.24 -5.88
CA THR A 189 -8.09 -2.84 -7.07
C THR A 189 -9.58 -2.81 -6.78
N GLU A 190 -10.13 -3.85 -6.15
CA GLU A 190 -11.53 -3.95 -5.74
C GLU A 190 -11.89 -2.82 -4.76
N TRP A 191 -11.04 -2.56 -3.78
CA TRP A 191 -11.25 -1.48 -2.84
C TRP A 191 -11.29 -0.10 -3.53
N CYS A 192 -10.34 0.14 -4.45
CA CYS A 192 -10.30 1.37 -5.24
C CYS A 192 -11.60 1.56 -6.05
N TRP A 193 -12.10 0.51 -6.67
CA TRP A 193 -13.34 0.59 -7.44
C TRP A 193 -14.57 0.88 -6.56
N ARG A 194 -14.63 0.32 -5.34
CA ARG A 194 -15.67 0.69 -4.36
C ARG A 194 -15.54 2.17 -3.95
N ALA A 195 -14.33 2.67 -3.78
CA ALA A 195 -14.12 4.08 -3.48
C ALA A 195 -14.61 4.99 -4.62
N LEU A 196 -14.29 4.66 -5.87
CA LEU A 196 -14.81 5.38 -7.04
C LEU A 196 -16.34 5.32 -7.12
N ALA A 197 -16.96 4.17 -6.84
CA ALA A 197 -18.42 4.02 -6.80
C ALA A 197 -19.08 4.86 -5.67
N ASN A 198 -18.33 5.22 -4.63
CA ASN A 198 -18.75 6.14 -3.58
C ASN A 198 -18.40 7.63 -3.88
N ASN A 199 -18.18 7.99 -5.14
CA ASN A 199 -17.82 9.33 -5.58
C ASN A 199 -16.55 9.89 -4.92
N MET A 200 -15.62 9.02 -4.56
CA MET A 200 -14.29 9.40 -4.10
C MET A 200 -13.29 9.22 -5.23
N ILE A 201 -12.13 9.88 -5.14
CA ILE A 201 -11.08 9.76 -6.14
C ILE A 201 -9.85 9.05 -5.58
N ILE A 202 -9.16 8.33 -6.47
CA ILE A 202 -7.83 7.79 -6.24
C ILE A 202 -6.82 8.78 -6.81
N VAL A 203 -5.77 9.11 -6.07
CA VAL A 203 -4.75 10.05 -6.52
C VAL A 203 -3.39 9.38 -6.53
N GLN A 204 -2.65 9.55 -7.60
CA GLN A 204 -1.24 9.16 -7.69
C GLN A 204 -0.39 10.39 -7.98
N THR A 205 0.67 10.60 -7.17
CA THR A 205 1.45 11.83 -7.25
C THR A 205 2.87 11.57 -7.75
N PRO A 206 3.36 12.35 -8.73
CA PRO A 206 4.74 12.23 -9.21
C PRO A 206 5.77 12.78 -8.22
N SER A 207 5.33 13.45 -7.15
CA SER A 207 6.24 13.97 -6.12
C SER A 207 6.92 12.87 -5.29
N VAL A 208 6.42 11.63 -5.37
CA VAL A 208 7.00 10.45 -4.72
C VAL A 208 7.10 9.29 -5.71
N ILE A 209 8.31 8.77 -5.83
CA ILE A 209 8.57 7.53 -6.57
C ILE A 209 9.22 6.56 -5.60
N ILE A 210 8.67 5.35 -5.49
CA ILE A 210 9.25 4.28 -4.67
C ILE A 210 9.74 3.13 -5.52
N SER A 211 10.78 2.45 -5.04
CA SER A 211 11.26 1.21 -5.65
C SER A 211 10.48 0.05 -5.06
N HIS A 212 9.88 -0.76 -5.92
CA HIS A 212 9.12 -1.93 -5.52
C HIS A 212 9.48 -3.12 -6.41
N GLU A 213 9.66 -4.30 -5.83
CA GLU A 213 9.89 -5.53 -6.59
C GLU A 213 8.54 -6.20 -6.88
N LEU A 214 8.08 -6.12 -8.14
CA LEU A 214 6.90 -6.87 -8.58
C LEU A 214 7.29 -8.29 -9.01
N GLY A 215 7.17 -9.24 -8.09
CA GLY A 215 7.37 -10.66 -8.37
C GLY A 215 8.83 -11.08 -8.61
N TYR A 216 9.05 -12.35 -8.93
CA TYR A 216 10.39 -12.96 -9.12
C TYR A 216 10.99 -12.79 -10.53
N GLY A 217 10.36 -12.03 -11.41
CA GLY A 217 10.83 -11.77 -12.76
C GLY A 217 9.71 -11.74 -13.81
N GLN A 218 10.09 -11.48 -15.05
CA GLN A 218 9.18 -11.50 -16.19
C GLN A 218 9.59 -12.63 -17.14
N LYS A 219 8.63 -13.42 -17.63
CA LYS A 219 8.83 -14.33 -18.79
C LYS A 219 8.02 -13.80 -19.96
N ILE A 220 8.63 -13.92 -21.14
CA ILE A 220 7.92 -13.67 -22.38
C ILE A 220 7.16 -14.94 -22.77
N PHE A 221 5.84 -14.89 -22.76
CA PHE A 221 4.97 -15.96 -23.23
C PHE A 221 4.10 -15.43 -24.36
N ALA A 222 4.16 -16.07 -25.53
CA ALA A 222 3.45 -15.64 -26.74
C ALA A 222 3.64 -14.16 -27.11
N GLY A 223 4.87 -13.63 -26.96
CA GLY A 223 5.20 -12.22 -27.28
C GLY A 223 4.70 -11.19 -26.23
N ARG A 224 4.14 -11.65 -25.12
CA ARG A 224 3.70 -10.78 -24.00
C ARG A 224 4.55 -11.04 -22.77
N SER A 225 4.96 -9.96 -22.09
CA SER A 225 5.63 -10.05 -20.80
C SER A 225 4.61 -10.45 -19.73
N VAL A 226 4.86 -11.57 -19.05
CA VAL A 226 4.06 -12.06 -17.94
C VAL A 226 4.93 -12.05 -16.68
N THR A 227 4.45 -11.39 -15.63
CA THR A 227 5.14 -11.39 -14.33
C THR A 227 5.05 -12.76 -13.69
N ILE A 228 6.20 -13.31 -13.28
CA ILE A 228 6.24 -14.60 -12.58
C ILE A 228 6.06 -14.31 -11.10
N HIS A 229 5.03 -14.89 -10.51
CA HIS A 229 4.84 -14.94 -9.07
C HIS A 229 5.42 -16.25 -8.52
N ASN A 230 5.86 -16.23 -7.26
CA ASN A 230 6.29 -17.46 -6.58
C ASN A 230 5.11 -18.45 -6.56
N SER A 231 5.39 -19.74 -6.77
CA SER A 231 4.37 -20.81 -6.79
C SER A 231 3.51 -20.86 -5.52
N PHE A 232 3.97 -20.29 -4.41
CA PHE A 232 3.20 -20.15 -3.16
C PHE A 232 2.14 -19.01 -3.17
N ARG A 233 2.07 -18.21 -4.24
CA ARG A 233 1.05 -17.17 -4.40
C ARG A 233 -0.27 -17.70 -4.99
N ASN A 234 -0.29 -18.93 -5.47
CA ASN A 234 -1.42 -19.53 -6.19
C ASN A 234 -2.27 -20.49 -5.32
N TYR A 235 -2.14 -20.42 -3.99
CA TYR A 235 -2.93 -21.29 -3.08
C TYR A 235 -3.49 -20.51 -1.91
#